data_af3f5167eec9e8333bc5de217049f4aa
#
_entry.id   af3f5167eec9e8333bc5de217049f4aa
#
_cell.length_a   1.000
_cell.length_b   1.000
_cell.length_c   1.000
_cell.angle_alpha   90.00
_cell.angle_beta   90.00
_cell.angle_gamma   90.00
#
_symmetry.space_group_name_H-M   'P 1'
#
loop_
_entity.id
_entity.type
_entity.pdbx_description
1 polymer ?
#
loop_
_entity_poly.entity_id
_entity_poly.type
_entity_poly.pdbx_seq_one_letter_code
_entity_poly.pdbx_strand_id
1 'polypeptide(L)'
;MNSKNLAPRNLVYIKLVSVLLGLFFVQLASAALPIQKIPLSSGAQLYFVETRGIPMVNIGIDFPGGSVHDAKGKIGVSDFTADLMNKGSRIRGSLQDEAKIVDRISDLGAAVSFQSGSELTTVRIKTLSKTEILDQVIDHVSDILAFPLFDGKVLAREKTLEISALKDSETKPETILAKQFKKMIYRDHPLANMSTTESILRITGEDLRQFHQKFYRPGSMKILIVGDVSQEKAIAIANRLIANLPKGTINLPELPKLEPLAPASSSQREVRIANPAQQAHIQMGITAIPRNSPDYFPLLVGNYVLGGGGFVSRLMN
;
A
#
# COMPACT_ATOMS: atom_id res chain seq x y z
N MET A 1 -68.28 0.21 -27.14
CA MET A 1 -67.24 0.19 -26.09
C MET A 1 -66.33 1.37 -26.30
N ASN A 2 -66.48 2.40 -25.43
CA ASN A 2 -65.80 3.70 -25.59
C ASN A 2 -64.33 3.64 -25.09
N SER A 3 -63.38 3.74 -26.00
CA SER A 3 -61.98 4.07 -25.66
C SER A 3 -61.89 5.58 -25.41
N LYS A 4 -61.85 5.99 -24.15
CA LYS A 4 -61.60 7.38 -23.77
C LYS A 4 -60.15 7.75 -24.15
N ASN A 5 -60.01 8.53 -25.22
CA ASN A 5 -58.76 9.22 -25.55
C ASN A 5 -58.42 10.17 -24.41
N LEU A 6 -57.37 9.86 -23.65
CA LEU A 6 -56.77 10.79 -22.72
C LEU A 6 -56.24 12.00 -23.48
N ALA A 7 -56.76 13.19 -23.12
CA ALA A 7 -56.38 14.44 -23.78
C ALA A 7 -54.83 14.63 -23.80
N PRO A 8 -54.23 15.12 -24.88
CA PRO A 8 -52.81 15.21 -25.06
C PRO A 8 -52.10 16.03 -23.96
N ARG A 9 -52.80 16.89 -23.30
CA ARG A 9 -52.36 17.71 -22.15
C ARG A 9 -51.96 16.83 -20.93
N ASN A 10 -52.69 15.76 -20.64
CA ASN A 10 -52.41 14.89 -19.50
C ASN A 10 -51.14 14.03 -19.74
N LEU A 11 -50.87 13.69 -21.00
CA LEU A 11 -49.65 12.92 -21.36
C LEU A 11 -48.37 13.74 -21.17
N VAL A 12 -48.42 15.05 -21.40
CA VAL A 12 -47.30 15.97 -21.17
C VAL A 12 -47.01 16.12 -19.67
N TYR A 13 -48.05 16.28 -18.85
CA TYR A 13 -47.90 16.36 -17.39
C TYR A 13 -47.36 15.05 -16.80
N ILE A 14 -47.78 13.90 -17.25
CA ILE A 14 -47.27 12.58 -16.80
C ILE A 14 -45.77 12.46 -17.16
N LYS A 15 -45.39 12.84 -18.37
CA LYS A 15 -43.95 12.84 -18.77
C LYS A 15 -43.11 13.84 -17.96
N LEU A 16 -43.65 15.01 -17.68
CA LEU A 16 -42.95 16.03 -16.88
C LEU A 16 -42.74 15.56 -15.43
N VAL A 17 -43.77 14.97 -14.83
CA VAL A 17 -43.75 14.40 -13.47
C VAL A 17 -42.77 13.21 -13.41
N SER A 18 -42.76 12.34 -14.43
CA SER A 18 -41.82 11.20 -14.48
C SER A 18 -40.36 11.66 -14.61
N VAL A 19 -40.08 12.71 -15.38
CA VAL A 19 -38.75 13.30 -15.49
C VAL A 19 -38.32 13.98 -14.18
N LEU A 20 -39.23 14.72 -13.53
CA LEU A 20 -38.96 15.32 -12.21
C LEU A 20 -38.75 14.28 -11.12
N LEU A 21 -39.54 13.20 -11.10
CA LEU A 21 -39.33 12.07 -10.18
C LEU A 21 -37.98 11.39 -10.46
N GLY A 22 -37.61 11.18 -11.72
CA GLY A 22 -36.33 10.63 -12.12
C GLY A 22 -35.13 11.50 -11.67
N LEU A 23 -35.25 12.81 -11.81
CA LEU A 23 -34.25 13.76 -11.33
C LEU A 23 -34.12 13.79 -9.80
N PHE A 24 -35.22 13.57 -9.07
CA PHE A 24 -35.21 13.48 -7.60
C PHE A 24 -34.51 12.23 -7.09
N PHE A 25 -34.64 11.09 -7.79
CA PHE A 25 -33.96 9.84 -7.46
C PHE A 25 -32.46 9.85 -7.76
N VAL A 26 -31.99 10.66 -8.71
CA VAL A 26 -30.55 10.77 -9.04
C VAL A 26 -29.75 11.45 -7.90
N GLN A 27 -30.37 12.27 -7.08
CA GLN A 27 -29.70 12.93 -5.95
C GLN A 27 -29.48 12.02 -4.73
N LEU A 28 -30.10 10.85 -4.66
CA LEU A 28 -29.97 9.92 -3.54
C LEU A 28 -28.87 8.86 -3.72
N ALA A 29 -28.20 8.85 -4.86
CA ALA A 29 -27.14 7.88 -5.17
C ALA A 29 -25.76 8.38 -4.76
N SER A 30 -25.61 8.94 -3.55
CA SER A 30 -24.27 9.13 -2.95
C SER A 30 -23.83 7.81 -2.32
N ALA A 31 -23.40 6.87 -3.16
CA ALA A 31 -22.97 5.53 -2.74
C ALA A 31 -21.56 5.51 -2.09
N ALA A 32 -20.86 6.63 -2.09
CA ALA A 32 -19.53 6.74 -1.48
C ALA A 32 -19.65 7.32 -0.06
N LEU A 33 -19.12 6.60 0.92
CA LEU A 33 -18.98 7.13 2.27
C LEU A 33 -18.09 8.38 2.24
N PRO A 34 -18.47 9.49 2.91
CA PRO A 34 -17.69 10.72 2.88
C PRO A 34 -16.35 10.52 3.60
N ILE A 35 -15.27 10.62 2.85
CA ILE A 35 -13.92 10.59 3.43
C ILE A 35 -13.62 11.96 4.03
N GLN A 36 -13.46 12.00 5.34
CA GLN A 36 -13.06 13.21 6.06
C GLN A 36 -11.53 13.30 6.06
N LYS A 37 -10.99 14.44 5.64
CA LYS A 37 -9.56 14.74 5.67
C LYS A 37 -9.27 15.71 6.79
N ILE A 38 -8.52 15.26 7.78
CA ILE A 38 -8.26 16.00 9.03
C ILE A 38 -6.75 16.19 9.20
N PRO A 39 -6.24 17.44 9.19
CA PRO A 39 -4.85 17.71 9.48
C PRO A 39 -4.58 17.53 10.98
N LEU A 40 -3.51 16.82 11.34
CA LEU A 40 -3.07 16.68 12.72
C LEU A 40 -1.97 17.71 13.06
N SER A 41 -1.86 18.09 14.32
CA SER A 41 -0.84 19.04 14.79
C SER A 41 0.60 18.58 14.55
N SER A 42 0.81 17.28 14.39
CA SER A 42 2.10 16.67 14.02
C SER A 42 2.51 16.89 12.57
N GLY A 43 1.62 17.40 11.72
CA GLY A 43 1.74 17.48 10.26
C GLY A 43 1.22 16.26 9.51
N ALA A 44 0.89 15.16 10.19
CA ALA A 44 0.26 14.00 9.56
C ALA A 44 -1.14 14.34 9.03
N GLN A 45 -1.57 13.63 7.99
CA GLN A 45 -2.92 13.72 7.43
C GLN A 45 -3.73 12.50 7.84
N LEU A 46 -4.82 12.71 8.58
CA LEU A 46 -5.79 11.66 8.89
C LEU A 46 -6.90 11.65 7.82
N TYR A 47 -7.17 10.48 7.25
CA TYR A 47 -8.33 10.19 6.41
C TYR A 47 -9.26 9.28 7.19
N PHE A 48 -10.46 9.74 7.45
CA PHE A 48 -11.39 9.08 8.35
C PHE A 48 -12.72 8.78 7.66
N VAL A 49 -13.24 7.57 7.92
CA VAL A 49 -14.60 7.16 7.53
C VAL A 49 -15.23 6.42 8.71
N GLU A 50 -16.30 6.99 9.24
CA GLU A 50 -17.10 6.32 10.26
C GLU A 50 -18.03 5.29 9.61
N THR A 51 -18.03 4.07 10.12
CA THR A 51 -18.98 3.01 9.71
C THR A 51 -19.28 2.11 10.91
N ARG A 52 -20.55 2.00 11.26
CA ARG A 52 -21.03 1.29 12.46
C ARG A 52 -21.64 -0.08 12.18
N GLY A 53 -21.51 -0.57 10.95
CA GLY A 53 -22.12 -1.85 10.56
C GLY A 53 -21.46 -3.08 11.19
N ILE A 54 -20.17 -2.99 11.53
CA ILE A 54 -19.38 -4.07 12.15
C ILE A 54 -18.53 -3.46 13.25
N PRO A 55 -18.47 -4.05 14.47
CA PRO A 55 -17.71 -3.50 15.60
C PRO A 55 -16.19 -3.71 15.43
N MET A 56 -15.64 -3.13 14.37
CA MET A 56 -14.23 -3.25 14.00
C MET A 56 -13.67 -1.92 13.53
N VAL A 57 -12.35 -1.77 13.66
CA VAL A 57 -11.58 -0.64 13.16
C VAL A 57 -10.43 -1.16 12.31
N ASN A 58 -10.32 -0.61 11.11
CA ASN A 58 -9.17 -0.80 10.22
C ASN A 58 -8.34 0.49 10.22
N ILE A 59 -7.06 0.37 10.50
CA ILE A 59 -6.12 1.49 10.51
C ILE A 59 -5.02 1.20 9.52
N GLY A 60 -4.76 2.16 8.64
CA GLY A 60 -3.62 2.18 7.75
C GLY A 60 -2.69 3.32 8.09
N ILE A 61 -1.39 3.07 8.10
CA ILE A 61 -0.37 4.09 8.25
C ILE A 61 0.57 3.97 7.06
N ASP A 62 0.70 5.03 6.28
CA ASP A 62 1.58 5.07 5.13
C ASP A 62 2.70 6.08 5.39
N PHE A 63 3.92 5.58 5.49
CA PHE A 63 5.15 6.37 5.59
C PHE A 63 5.76 6.53 4.20
N PRO A 64 6.12 7.75 3.78
CA PRO A 64 6.83 7.95 2.53
C PRO A 64 8.29 7.49 2.68
N GLY A 65 8.57 6.32 2.18
CA GLY A 65 9.89 5.69 2.24
C GLY A 65 9.74 4.21 1.89
N GLY A 66 10.37 3.78 0.81
CA GLY A 66 10.36 2.41 0.34
C GLY A 66 11.64 2.12 -0.43
N SER A 67 11.68 1.04 -1.18
CA SER A 67 12.92 0.51 -1.79
C SER A 67 13.57 1.44 -2.81
N VAL A 68 12.86 2.42 -3.38
CA VAL A 68 13.47 3.46 -4.22
C VAL A 68 14.42 4.40 -3.46
N HIS A 69 14.33 4.41 -2.14
CA HIS A 69 15.16 5.20 -1.25
C HIS A 69 16.26 4.39 -0.55
N ASP A 70 16.35 3.11 -0.84
CA ASP A 70 17.43 2.27 -0.34
C ASP A 70 18.78 2.74 -0.87
N ALA A 71 19.79 2.73 -0.03
CA ALA A 71 21.15 3.12 -0.43
C ALA A 71 21.69 2.15 -1.48
N LYS A 72 22.41 2.68 -2.47
CA LYS A 72 23.05 1.88 -3.50
C LYS A 72 23.95 0.80 -2.88
N GLY A 73 23.75 -0.44 -3.26
CA GLY A 73 24.46 -1.60 -2.72
C GLY A 73 23.90 -2.17 -1.41
N LYS A 74 22.81 -1.60 -0.88
CA LYS A 74 22.07 -2.09 0.30
C LYS A 74 20.57 -2.15 0.01
N ILE A 75 20.22 -2.51 -1.22
CA ILE A 75 18.80 -2.69 -1.60
C ILE A 75 18.19 -3.80 -0.76
N GLY A 76 17.03 -3.52 -0.16
CA GLY A 76 16.34 -4.35 0.83
C GLY A 76 16.31 -3.77 2.24
N VAL A 77 16.99 -2.63 2.50
CA VAL A 77 16.97 -2.00 3.84
C VAL A 77 15.54 -1.64 4.24
N SER A 78 14.74 -1.07 3.35
CA SER A 78 13.33 -0.73 3.60
C SER A 78 12.50 -1.97 3.95
N ASP A 79 12.69 -3.07 3.22
CA ASP A 79 11.97 -4.33 3.43
C ASP A 79 12.34 -4.95 4.78
N PHE A 80 13.64 -5.09 5.09
CA PHE A 80 14.09 -5.59 6.39
C PHE A 80 13.70 -4.67 7.54
N THR A 81 13.64 -3.34 7.34
CA THR A 81 13.15 -2.42 8.37
C THR A 81 11.69 -2.70 8.69
N ALA A 82 10.84 -2.84 7.67
CA ALA A 82 9.43 -3.15 7.87
C ALA A 82 9.24 -4.54 8.49
N ASP A 83 9.94 -5.56 8.00
CA ASP A 83 9.83 -6.93 8.45
C ASP A 83 10.26 -7.12 9.91
N LEU A 84 11.30 -6.42 10.36
CA LEU A 84 11.82 -6.54 11.73
C LEU A 84 11.07 -5.67 12.75
N MET A 85 10.10 -4.84 12.36
CA MET A 85 9.35 -3.98 13.28
C MET A 85 8.68 -4.76 14.40
N ASN A 86 8.05 -5.89 14.10
CA ASN A 86 7.34 -6.72 15.07
C ASN A 86 8.17 -7.94 15.56
N LYS A 87 9.46 -8.00 15.23
CA LYS A 87 10.35 -9.10 15.64
C LYS A 87 11.24 -8.77 16.83
N GLY A 88 10.85 -7.76 17.56
CA GLY A 88 11.47 -7.32 18.81
C GLY A 88 11.29 -5.83 19.01
N SER A 89 10.78 -5.44 20.17
CA SER A 89 10.54 -4.03 20.52
C SER A 89 10.66 -3.81 22.02
N ARG A 90 10.83 -2.53 22.41
CA ARG A 90 10.69 -2.11 23.80
C ARG A 90 9.26 -1.60 24.04
N ILE A 91 8.45 -2.43 24.69
CA ILE A 91 7.05 -2.13 24.95
C ILE A 91 6.89 -1.79 26.43
N ARG A 92 6.34 -0.61 26.74
CA ARG A 92 6.20 -0.08 28.11
C ARG A 92 7.51 -0.18 28.91
N GLY A 93 8.63 0.12 28.24
CA GLY A 93 9.96 0.06 28.85
C GLY A 93 10.59 -1.33 28.93
N SER A 94 9.85 -2.41 28.73
CA SER A 94 10.32 -3.79 28.77
C SER A 94 10.67 -4.33 27.39
N LEU A 95 11.76 -5.10 27.31
CA LEU A 95 12.14 -5.78 26.07
C LEU A 95 11.17 -6.93 25.79
N GLN A 96 10.58 -6.93 24.61
CA GLN A 96 9.71 -7.97 24.13
C GLN A 96 10.33 -8.58 22.87
N ASP A 97 10.40 -9.89 22.82
CA ASP A 97 10.78 -10.67 21.65
C ASP A 97 9.60 -10.86 20.68
N GLU A 98 9.87 -11.45 19.53
CA GLU A 98 8.89 -11.71 18.48
C GLU A 98 7.68 -12.51 19.01
N ALA A 99 7.93 -13.59 19.77
CA ALA A 99 6.86 -14.45 20.27
C ALA A 99 5.89 -13.69 21.16
N LYS A 100 6.41 -12.92 22.13
CA LYS A 100 5.56 -12.13 23.03
C LYS A 100 4.77 -11.03 22.31
N ILE A 101 5.36 -10.42 21.27
CA ILE A 101 4.67 -9.41 20.46
C ILE A 101 3.51 -10.06 19.69
N VAL A 102 3.78 -11.19 19.02
CA VAL A 102 2.78 -11.91 18.23
C VAL A 102 1.67 -12.47 19.12
N ASP A 103 2.02 -13.13 20.24
CA ASP A 103 1.05 -13.67 21.18
C ASP A 103 0.14 -12.58 21.71
N ARG A 104 0.69 -11.43 22.10
CA ARG A 104 -0.11 -10.30 22.61
C ARG A 104 -1.09 -9.75 21.59
N ILE A 105 -0.68 -9.60 20.33
CA ILE A 105 -1.55 -9.15 19.23
C ILE A 105 -2.67 -10.18 19.01
N SER A 106 -2.32 -11.47 19.03
CA SER A 106 -3.27 -12.57 18.84
C SER A 106 -4.28 -12.68 19.99
N ASP A 107 -3.84 -12.53 21.25
CA ASP A 107 -4.70 -12.54 22.44
C ASP A 107 -5.74 -11.42 22.40
N LEU A 108 -5.40 -10.29 21.79
CA LEU A 108 -6.30 -9.16 21.57
C LEU A 108 -7.22 -9.36 20.35
N GLY A 109 -7.13 -10.47 19.63
CA GLY A 109 -7.90 -10.73 18.42
C GLY A 109 -7.60 -9.71 17.32
N ALA A 110 -6.41 -9.13 17.31
CA ALA A 110 -5.99 -8.13 16.35
C ALA A 110 -5.09 -8.75 15.26
N ALA A 111 -5.00 -8.05 14.13
CA ALA A 111 -4.02 -8.34 13.10
C ALA A 111 -3.20 -7.09 12.81
N VAL A 112 -1.88 -7.22 12.80
CA VAL A 112 -0.95 -6.13 12.51
C VAL A 112 0.06 -6.62 11.48
N SER A 113 0.27 -5.84 10.43
CA SER A 113 1.28 -6.14 9.41
C SER A 113 2.09 -4.90 9.05
N PHE A 114 3.35 -5.13 8.71
CA PHE A 114 4.30 -4.14 8.26
C PHE A 114 4.81 -4.57 6.89
N GLN A 115 4.76 -3.69 5.91
CA GLN A 115 5.18 -3.99 4.54
C GLN A 115 5.89 -2.79 3.93
N SER A 116 6.98 -3.04 3.25
CA SER A 116 7.61 -2.05 2.39
C SER A 116 7.23 -2.30 0.93
N GLY A 117 6.99 -1.22 0.21
CA GLY A 117 6.81 -1.23 -1.24
C GLY A 117 7.89 -0.39 -1.90
N SER A 118 7.68 -0.04 -3.17
CA SER A 118 8.65 0.79 -3.88
C SER A 118 8.77 2.19 -3.28
N GLU A 119 7.66 2.85 -2.98
CA GLU A 119 7.63 4.26 -2.58
C GLU A 119 7.18 4.48 -1.14
N LEU A 120 6.45 3.52 -0.56
CA LEU A 120 5.82 3.63 0.75
C LEU A 120 6.14 2.41 1.60
N THR A 121 6.33 2.64 2.89
CA THR A 121 6.19 1.61 3.91
C THR A 121 4.81 1.74 4.54
N THR A 122 4.08 0.64 4.65
CA THR A 122 2.71 0.61 5.13
C THR A 122 2.58 -0.24 6.37
N VAL A 123 1.78 0.24 7.34
CA VAL A 123 1.35 -0.53 8.51
C VAL A 123 -0.15 -0.69 8.43
N ARG A 124 -0.64 -1.90 8.63
CA ARG A 124 -2.08 -2.20 8.65
C ARG A 124 -2.43 -2.83 9.97
N ILE A 125 -3.46 -2.29 10.61
CA ILE A 125 -3.98 -2.75 11.89
C ILE A 125 -5.47 -3.03 11.69
N LYS A 126 -5.91 -4.21 12.09
CA LYS A 126 -7.31 -4.59 12.13
C LYS A 126 -7.64 -5.10 13.55
N THR A 127 -8.64 -4.50 14.19
CA THR A 127 -9.00 -4.83 15.57
C THR A 127 -10.47 -4.57 15.85
N LEU A 128 -10.97 -5.06 16.98
CA LEU A 128 -12.33 -4.75 17.45
C LEU A 128 -12.42 -3.29 17.90
N SER A 129 -13.61 -2.68 17.76
CA SER A 129 -13.87 -1.31 18.23
C SER A 129 -14.08 -1.20 19.74
N LYS A 130 -14.19 -2.35 20.47
CA LYS A 130 -14.31 -2.37 21.92
C LYS A 130 -13.15 -1.63 22.57
N THR A 131 -13.46 -0.61 23.38
CA THR A 131 -12.47 0.36 23.88
C THR A 131 -11.28 -0.30 24.58
N GLU A 132 -11.51 -1.30 25.43
CA GLU A 132 -10.45 -1.97 26.18
C GLU A 132 -9.49 -2.76 25.30
N ILE A 133 -9.99 -3.31 24.19
CA ILE A 133 -9.17 -4.04 23.21
C ILE A 133 -8.44 -3.05 22.32
N LEU A 134 -9.19 -2.12 21.73
CA LEU A 134 -8.66 -1.11 20.82
C LEU A 134 -7.51 -0.31 21.46
N ASP A 135 -7.72 0.18 22.68
CA ASP A 135 -6.71 0.99 23.39
C ASP A 135 -5.43 0.19 23.67
N GLN A 136 -5.55 -1.10 24.03
CA GLN A 136 -4.38 -1.96 24.22
C GLN A 136 -3.62 -2.24 22.91
N VAL A 137 -4.34 -2.46 21.80
CA VAL A 137 -3.73 -2.65 20.49
C VAL A 137 -2.99 -1.39 20.05
N ILE A 138 -3.61 -0.22 20.22
CA ILE A 138 -3.00 1.07 19.85
C ILE A 138 -1.74 1.34 20.65
N ASP A 139 -1.76 1.13 21.98
CA ASP A 139 -0.56 1.30 22.81
C ASP A 139 0.56 0.35 22.40
N HIS A 140 0.22 -0.92 22.16
CA HIS A 140 1.20 -1.93 21.75
C HIS A 140 1.85 -1.59 20.40
N VAL A 141 1.04 -1.22 19.40
CA VAL A 141 1.54 -0.85 18.08
C VAL A 141 2.31 0.47 18.11
N SER A 142 1.89 1.45 18.93
CA SER A 142 2.64 2.71 19.10
C SER A 142 4.06 2.46 19.61
N ASP A 143 4.23 1.55 20.55
CA ASP A 143 5.55 1.18 21.08
C ASP A 143 6.38 0.41 20.03
N ILE A 144 5.76 -0.51 19.29
CA ILE A 144 6.43 -1.23 18.19
C ILE A 144 6.94 -0.23 17.14
N LEU A 145 6.11 0.74 16.77
CA LEU A 145 6.46 1.77 15.80
C LEU A 145 7.63 2.65 16.27
N ALA A 146 7.66 2.98 17.55
CA ALA A 146 8.63 3.93 18.08
C ALA A 146 9.95 3.29 18.53
N PHE A 147 9.93 2.06 19.01
CA PHE A 147 11.06 1.45 19.73
C PHE A 147 11.45 0.06 19.23
N PRO A 148 11.54 -0.17 17.89
CA PRO A 148 12.00 -1.45 17.36
C PRO A 148 13.45 -1.72 17.78
N LEU A 149 13.76 -2.99 18.08
CA LEU A 149 15.10 -3.36 18.53
C LEU A 149 16.10 -3.57 17.40
N PHE A 150 15.64 -4.05 16.25
CA PHE A 150 16.49 -4.46 15.13
C PHE A 150 17.65 -5.35 15.60
N ASP A 151 17.31 -6.41 16.34
CA ASP A 151 18.26 -7.34 16.93
C ASP A 151 19.12 -8.01 15.86
N GLY A 152 20.43 -8.08 16.10
CA GLY A 152 21.39 -8.60 15.12
C GLY A 152 21.23 -10.10 14.84
N LYS A 153 20.78 -10.91 15.81
CA LYS A 153 20.56 -12.36 15.62
C LYS A 153 19.29 -12.58 14.80
N VAL A 154 18.25 -11.79 15.06
CA VAL A 154 17.01 -11.82 14.29
C VAL A 154 17.31 -11.40 12.85
N LEU A 155 18.02 -10.29 12.65
CA LEU A 155 18.43 -9.85 11.32
C LEU A 155 19.25 -10.90 10.56
N ALA A 156 20.18 -11.59 11.22
CA ALA A 156 20.96 -12.66 10.60
C ALA A 156 20.09 -13.83 10.16
N ARG A 157 19.11 -14.24 10.98
CA ARG A 157 18.12 -15.26 10.64
C ARG A 157 17.30 -14.86 9.41
N GLU A 158 16.71 -13.66 9.43
CA GLU A 158 15.87 -13.19 8.34
C GLU A 158 16.65 -13.04 7.03
N LYS A 159 17.90 -12.57 7.08
CA LYS A 159 18.77 -12.56 5.90
C LYS A 159 18.97 -13.93 5.29
N THR A 160 19.17 -14.94 6.14
CA THR A 160 19.36 -16.34 5.68
C THR A 160 18.10 -16.84 4.98
N LEU A 161 16.92 -16.56 5.57
CA LEU A 161 15.63 -16.95 4.99
C LEU A 161 15.38 -16.23 3.65
N GLU A 162 15.61 -14.92 3.60
CA GLU A 162 15.40 -14.13 2.39
C GLU A 162 16.36 -14.52 1.25
N ILE A 163 17.64 -14.77 1.55
CA ILE A 163 18.61 -15.25 0.56
C ILE A 163 18.22 -16.63 0.02
N SER A 164 17.69 -17.50 0.88
CA SER A 164 17.19 -18.81 0.44
C SER A 164 15.97 -18.67 -0.47
N ALA A 165 15.00 -17.83 -0.08
CA ALA A 165 13.82 -17.54 -0.88
C ALA A 165 14.17 -16.87 -2.22
N LEU A 166 15.14 -15.96 -2.22
CA LEU A 166 15.63 -15.31 -3.43
C LEU A 166 16.23 -16.34 -4.41
N LYS A 167 17.10 -17.23 -3.93
CA LYS A 167 17.70 -18.30 -4.75
C LYS A 167 16.66 -19.24 -5.32
N ASP A 168 15.69 -19.66 -4.50
CA ASP A 168 14.57 -20.48 -4.97
C ASP A 168 13.75 -19.76 -6.05
N SER A 169 13.43 -18.49 -5.83
CA SER A 169 12.68 -17.68 -6.78
C SER A 169 13.37 -17.52 -8.14
N GLU A 170 14.70 -17.51 -8.15
CA GLU A 170 15.52 -17.38 -9.36
C GLU A 170 15.53 -18.64 -10.24
N THR A 171 14.99 -19.77 -9.76
CA THR A 171 14.77 -20.96 -10.56
C THR A 171 13.45 -20.90 -11.34
N LYS A 172 12.54 -19.99 -11.02
CA LYS A 172 11.18 -19.89 -11.57
C LYS A 172 11.16 -19.01 -12.82
N PRO A 173 10.68 -19.54 -13.99
CA PRO A 173 10.67 -18.80 -15.24
C PRO A 173 9.95 -17.45 -15.17
N GLU A 174 8.81 -17.42 -14.48
CA GLU A 174 8.01 -16.19 -14.29
C GLU A 174 8.78 -15.11 -13.49
N THR A 175 9.56 -15.51 -12.48
CA THR A 175 10.40 -14.60 -11.69
C THR A 175 11.56 -14.05 -12.53
N ILE A 176 12.22 -14.92 -13.28
CA ILE A 176 13.30 -14.51 -14.19
C ILE A 176 12.78 -13.50 -15.20
N LEU A 177 11.61 -13.79 -15.79
CA LEU A 177 10.95 -12.89 -16.73
C LEU A 177 10.60 -11.55 -16.10
N ALA A 178 9.96 -11.56 -14.93
CA ALA A 178 9.56 -10.34 -14.23
C ALA A 178 10.77 -9.46 -13.87
N LYS A 179 11.87 -10.05 -13.39
CA LYS A 179 13.13 -9.33 -13.10
C LYS A 179 13.70 -8.69 -14.37
N GLN A 180 13.77 -9.43 -15.48
CA GLN A 180 14.28 -8.91 -16.73
C GLN A 180 13.37 -7.80 -17.30
N PHE A 181 12.07 -8.00 -17.26
CA PHE A 181 11.09 -7.00 -17.70
C PHE A 181 11.20 -5.71 -16.89
N LYS A 182 11.27 -5.80 -15.55
CA LYS A 182 11.45 -4.65 -14.66
C LYS A 182 12.72 -3.86 -15.01
N LYS A 183 13.82 -4.57 -15.25
CA LYS A 183 15.09 -3.96 -15.66
C LYS A 183 15.01 -3.27 -17.03
N MET A 184 14.28 -3.84 -17.98
CA MET A 184 14.09 -3.23 -19.30
C MET A 184 13.24 -1.97 -19.24
N ILE A 185 12.14 -1.98 -18.48
CA ILE A 185 11.21 -0.86 -18.38
C ILE A 185 11.83 0.31 -17.61
N TYR A 186 12.47 0.04 -16.45
CA TYR A 186 12.94 1.07 -15.55
C TYR A 186 14.43 1.40 -15.68
N ARG A 187 15.22 0.55 -16.36
CA ARG A 187 16.66 0.77 -16.60
C ARG A 187 17.44 1.13 -15.33
N ASP A 188 18.06 2.31 -15.30
CA ASP A 188 18.83 2.83 -14.14
C ASP A 188 17.98 3.60 -13.14
N HIS A 189 16.66 3.68 -13.35
CA HIS A 189 15.76 4.32 -12.41
C HIS A 189 15.65 3.50 -11.12
N PRO A 190 15.55 4.12 -9.91
CA PRO A 190 15.42 3.39 -8.64
C PRO A 190 14.28 2.37 -8.58
N LEU A 191 13.24 2.55 -9.39
CA LEU A 191 12.19 1.54 -9.55
C LEU A 191 12.69 0.21 -10.12
N ALA A 192 13.84 0.17 -10.81
CA ALA A 192 14.46 -1.06 -11.26
C ALA A 192 15.18 -1.83 -10.15
N ASN A 193 15.43 -1.19 -9.01
CA ASN A 193 16.16 -1.81 -7.91
C ASN A 193 15.48 -3.10 -7.44
N MET A 194 16.30 -4.12 -7.22
CA MET A 194 15.91 -5.42 -6.69
C MET A 194 17.00 -5.89 -5.74
N SER A 195 16.61 -6.52 -4.64
CA SER A 195 17.54 -7.12 -3.70
C SER A 195 18.36 -8.23 -4.37
N THR A 196 19.63 -8.31 -4.01
CA THR A 196 20.54 -9.39 -4.38
C THR A 196 21.13 -9.99 -3.12
N THR A 197 21.70 -11.18 -3.23
CA THR A 197 22.41 -11.82 -2.11
C THR A 197 23.48 -10.87 -1.52
N GLU A 198 24.21 -10.17 -2.39
CA GLU A 198 25.27 -9.25 -1.98
C GLU A 198 24.71 -8.02 -1.28
N SER A 199 23.61 -7.44 -1.78
CA SER A 199 22.98 -6.28 -1.15
C SER A 199 22.44 -6.65 0.23
N ILE A 200 21.77 -7.80 0.37
CA ILE A 200 21.23 -8.31 1.62
C ILE A 200 22.34 -8.54 2.66
N LEU A 201 23.44 -9.17 2.26
CA LEU A 201 24.55 -9.44 3.17
C LEU A 201 25.15 -8.16 3.76
N ARG A 202 25.17 -7.05 3.01
CA ARG A 202 25.72 -5.76 3.44
C ARG A 202 24.82 -4.98 4.40
N ILE A 203 23.54 -5.32 4.52
CA ILE A 203 22.60 -4.63 5.42
C ILE A 203 23.00 -4.90 6.87
N THR A 204 23.00 -3.88 7.70
CA THR A 204 23.30 -3.95 9.12
C THR A 204 22.13 -3.46 9.97
N GLY A 205 22.08 -3.80 11.25
CA GLY A 205 21.08 -3.26 12.17
C GLY A 205 21.13 -1.73 12.29
N GLU A 206 22.30 -1.13 12.06
CA GLU A 206 22.45 0.33 12.02
C GLU A 206 21.76 0.93 10.79
N ASP A 207 21.84 0.29 9.63
CA ASP A 207 21.13 0.74 8.44
C ASP A 207 19.62 0.76 8.67
N LEU A 208 19.06 -0.27 9.35
CA LEU A 208 17.65 -0.32 9.69
C LEU A 208 17.26 0.81 10.66
N ARG A 209 18.07 1.08 11.68
CA ARG A 209 17.84 2.19 12.61
C ARG A 209 17.85 3.53 11.90
N GLN A 210 18.81 3.76 11.00
CA GLN A 210 18.92 5.00 10.23
C GLN A 210 17.73 5.17 9.27
N PHE A 211 17.31 4.08 8.61
CA PHE A 211 16.12 4.10 7.75
C PHE A 211 14.86 4.43 8.56
N HIS A 212 14.66 3.77 9.68
CA HIS A 212 13.55 4.03 10.58
C HIS A 212 13.55 5.48 11.07
N GLN A 213 14.66 5.99 11.60
CA GLN A 213 14.77 7.38 12.07
C GLN A 213 14.53 8.42 10.98
N LYS A 214 14.90 8.09 9.74
CA LYS A 214 14.75 8.98 8.59
C LYS A 214 13.31 9.01 8.08
N PHE A 215 12.68 7.84 7.90
CA PHE A 215 11.44 7.71 7.15
C PHE A 215 10.18 7.56 8.02
N TYR A 216 10.28 7.10 9.25
CA TYR A 216 9.11 6.93 10.14
C TYR A 216 8.85 8.23 10.92
N ARG A 217 8.44 9.29 10.21
CA ARG A 217 8.19 10.62 10.80
C ARG A 217 6.77 11.09 10.56
N PRO A 218 6.07 11.60 11.62
CA PRO A 218 4.67 12.00 11.54
C PRO A 218 4.37 13.03 10.47
N GLY A 219 5.23 14.05 10.30
CA GLY A 219 4.95 15.21 9.45
C GLY A 219 4.77 14.91 7.95
N SER A 220 5.11 13.69 7.51
CA SER A 220 5.01 13.29 6.10
C SER A 220 4.11 12.08 5.87
N MET A 221 3.47 11.56 6.92
CA MET A 221 2.69 10.33 6.86
C MET A 221 1.20 10.58 6.61
N LYS A 222 0.53 9.54 6.11
CA LYS A 222 -0.92 9.46 6.02
C LYS A 222 -1.43 8.38 6.96
N ILE A 223 -2.48 8.70 7.70
CA ILE A 223 -3.17 7.77 8.56
C ILE A 223 -4.59 7.59 8.01
N LEU A 224 -5.03 6.38 7.84
CA LEU A 224 -6.35 6.02 7.38
C LEU A 224 -7.05 5.28 8.52
N ILE A 225 -8.23 5.74 8.94
CA ILE A 225 -9.04 5.04 9.94
C ILE A 225 -10.45 4.86 9.37
N VAL A 226 -10.87 3.62 9.29
CA VAL A 226 -12.20 3.24 8.81
C VAL A 226 -12.80 2.25 9.80
N GLY A 227 -13.97 2.55 10.35
CA GLY A 227 -14.62 1.62 11.28
C GLY A 227 -15.56 2.25 12.28
N ASP A 228 -15.90 1.47 13.28
CA ASP A 228 -16.84 1.82 14.34
C ASP A 228 -16.15 2.61 15.47
N VAL A 229 -15.79 3.84 15.17
CA VAL A 229 -15.27 4.83 16.13
C VAL A 229 -15.76 6.21 15.72
N SER A 230 -15.88 7.12 16.70
CA SER A 230 -16.18 8.54 16.41
C SER A 230 -14.96 9.27 15.84
N GLN A 231 -15.18 10.43 15.25
CA GLN A 231 -14.12 11.28 14.73
C GLN A 231 -13.12 11.68 15.84
N GLU A 232 -13.61 12.03 17.00
CA GLU A 232 -12.77 12.43 18.16
C GLU A 232 -11.87 11.26 18.61
N LYS A 233 -12.45 10.02 18.65
CA LYS A 233 -11.68 8.82 18.99
C LYS A 233 -10.65 8.51 17.90
N ALA A 234 -11.00 8.69 16.62
CA ALA A 234 -10.06 8.48 15.51
C ALA A 234 -8.87 9.46 15.58
N ILE A 235 -9.10 10.73 15.90
CA ILE A 235 -8.04 11.72 16.11
C ILE A 235 -7.16 11.31 17.31
N ALA A 236 -7.77 10.87 18.40
CA ALA A 236 -7.03 10.41 19.59
C ALA A 236 -6.16 9.18 19.28
N ILE A 237 -6.69 8.19 18.56
CA ILE A 237 -5.97 7.00 18.08
C ILE A 237 -4.77 7.42 17.23
N ALA A 238 -5.00 8.26 16.22
CA ALA A 238 -3.95 8.72 15.33
C ALA A 238 -2.81 9.41 16.09
N ASN A 239 -3.14 10.32 17.01
CA ASN A 239 -2.14 11.00 17.83
C ASN A 239 -1.37 10.05 18.76
N ARG A 240 -2.02 9.03 19.34
CA ARG A 240 -1.34 8.02 20.18
C ARG A 240 -0.36 7.18 19.39
N LEU A 241 -0.74 6.73 18.18
CA LEU A 241 0.11 5.90 17.31
C LEU A 241 1.43 6.59 16.94
N ILE A 242 1.43 7.91 16.85
CA ILE A 242 2.59 8.68 16.41
C ILE A 242 3.31 9.44 17.52
N ALA A 243 2.82 9.35 18.76
CA ALA A 243 3.28 10.18 19.89
C ALA A 243 4.78 10.06 20.15
N ASN A 244 5.32 8.85 20.03
CA ASN A 244 6.71 8.52 20.34
C ASN A 244 7.63 8.44 19.11
N LEU A 245 7.10 8.70 17.91
CA LEU A 245 7.91 8.71 16.69
C LEU A 245 8.85 9.93 16.64
N PRO A 246 9.99 9.85 15.92
CA PRO A 246 10.87 10.98 15.71
C PRO A 246 10.13 12.14 15.05
N LYS A 247 10.14 13.32 15.69
CA LYS A 247 9.41 14.50 15.21
C LYS A 247 9.94 15.03 13.90
N GLY A 248 9.09 15.71 13.14
CA GLY A 248 9.45 16.45 11.92
C GLY A 248 8.89 15.85 10.64
N THR A 249 9.26 16.50 9.55
CA THR A 249 8.93 16.10 8.17
C THR A 249 10.13 15.44 7.51
N ILE A 250 9.88 14.71 6.42
CA ILE A 250 10.92 14.15 5.57
C ILE A 250 11.00 15.04 4.32
N ASN A 251 12.20 15.48 4.02
CA ASN A 251 12.49 16.01 2.69
C ASN A 251 12.94 14.83 1.81
N LEU A 252 12.00 14.26 1.05
CA LEU A 252 12.31 13.17 0.14
C LEU A 252 13.13 13.71 -1.04
N PRO A 253 14.22 13.05 -1.40
CA PRO A 253 14.90 13.39 -2.64
C PRO A 253 13.95 13.15 -3.82
N GLU A 254 13.93 14.08 -4.75
CA GLU A 254 13.16 13.91 -5.99
C GLU A 254 13.72 12.72 -6.76
N LEU A 255 12.86 11.80 -7.14
CA LEU A 255 13.26 10.68 -7.98
C LEU A 255 13.56 11.17 -9.40
N PRO A 256 14.50 10.55 -10.10
CA PRO A 256 14.75 10.84 -11.50
C PRO A 256 13.45 10.72 -12.30
N LYS A 257 13.26 11.55 -13.31
CA LYS A 257 12.12 11.39 -14.23
C LYS A 257 12.29 10.10 -15.02
N LEU A 258 11.21 9.35 -15.11
CA LEU A 258 11.18 8.15 -15.95
C LEU A 258 11.02 8.60 -17.41
N GLU A 259 12.08 8.48 -18.17
CA GLU A 259 12.05 8.82 -19.59
C GLU A 259 11.22 7.78 -20.37
N PRO A 260 10.37 8.22 -21.30
CA PRO A 260 9.68 7.33 -22.20
C PRO A 260 10.66 6.39 -22.92
N LEU A 261 10.26 5.15 -23.15
CA LEU A 261 11.06 4.25 -23.94
C LEU A 261 11.19 4.81 -25.38
N ALA A 262 12.39 5.22 -25.74
CA ALA A 262 12.67 5.74 -27.08
C ALA A 262 12.26 4.70 -28.15
N PRO A 263 11.84 5.15 -29.35
CA PRO A 263 11.65 4.26 -30.48
C PRO A 263 12.94 3.46 -30.72
N ALA A 264 12.91 2.19 -30.42
CA ALA A 264 14.04 1.29 -30.57
C ALA A 264 13.77 0.30 -31.71
N SER A 265 14.81 -0.30 -32.27
CA SER A 265 14.67 -1.42 -33.19
C SER A 265 13.93 -2.58 -32.51
N SER A 266 13.29 -3.46 -33.26
CA SER A 266 12.58 -4.62 -32.75
C SER A 266 13.46 -5.49 -31.84
N SER A 267 14.76 -5.65 -32.20
CA SER A 267 15.73 -6.41 -31.42
C SER A 267 16.07 -5.80 -30.04
N GLN A 268 15.87 -4.49 -29.86
CA GLN A 268 16.07 -3.81 -28.57
C GLN A 268 14.81 -3.82 -27.68
N ARG A 269 13.67 -4.17 -28.26
CA ARG A 269 12.37 -4.21 -27.55
C ARG A 269 11.99 -5.60 -27.08
N GLU A 270 12.70 -6.62 -27.52
CA GLU A 270 12.40 -8.01 -27.21
C GLU A 270 13.62 -8.69 -26.61
N VAL A 271 13.41 -9.40 -25.50
CA VAL A 271 14.39 -10.31 -24.91
C VAL A 271 13.77 -11.69 -24.81
N ARG A 272 14.44 -12.67 -25.38
CA ARG A 272 14.08 -14.10 -25.28
C ARG A 272 15.03 -14.78 -24.33
N ILE A 273 14.48 -15.42 -23.29
CA ILE A 273 15.22 -16.15 -22.27
C ILE A 273 14.90 -17.64 -22.47
N ALA A 274 15.90 -18.43 -22.86
CA ALA A 274 15.71 -19.88 -22.96
C ALA A 274 15.59 -20.48 -21.55
N ASN A 275 14.54 -21.27 -21.34
CA ASN A 275 14.31 -21.99 -20.10
C ASN A 275 13.67 -23.36 -20.43
N PRO A 276 14.06 -24.46 -19.74
CA PRO A 276 13.52 -25.80 -19.98
C PRO A 276 12.08 -26.01 -19.51
N ALA A 277 11.34 -24.95 -19.18
CA ALA A 277 9.94 -25.01 -18.77
C ALA A 277 9.04 -25.48 -19.92
N GLN A 278 7.94 -26.17 -19.58
CA GLN A 278 6.95 -26.63 -20.58
C GLN A 278 6.02 -25.53 -21.07
N GLN A 279 5.95 -24.40 -20.37
CA GLN A 279 5.12 -23.24 -20.71
C GLN A 279 5.99 -22.03 -21.02
N ALA A 280 5.60 -21.26 -22.05
CA ALA A 280 6.18 -19.95 -22.31
C ALA A 280 5.48 -18.88 -21.49
N HIS A 281 6.27 -18.06 -20.82
CA HIS A 281 5.80 -16.86 -20.11
C HIS A 281 6.13 -15.64 -20.95
N ILE A 282 5.15 -14.79 -21.21
CA ILE A 282 5.32 -13.56 -22.01
C ILE A 282 4.87 -12.37 -21.17
N GLN A 283 5.70 -11.34 -21.13
CA GLN A 283 5.35 -10.07 -20.49
C GLN A 283 5.60 -8.92 -21.45
N MET A 284 4.60 -8.06 -21.63
CA MET A 284 4.65 -6.87 -22.48
C MET A 284 4.24 -5.66 -21.69
N GLY A 285 4.87 -4.52 -21.97
CA GLY A 285 4.47 -3.27 -21.33
C GLY A 285 5.30 -2.08 -21.80
N ILE A 286 4.82 -0.93 -21.42
CA ILE A 286 5.47 0.37 -21.63
C ILE A 286 5.39 1.19 -20.36
N THR A 287 6.25 2.20 -20.23
CA THR A 287 6.05 3.26 -19.24
C THR A 287 4.81 4.06 -19.62
N ALA A 288 3.97 4.36 -18.63
CA ALA A 288 2.74 5.10 -18.82
C ALA A 288 2.74 6.39 -17.99
N ILE A 289 1.57 6.88 -17.66
CA ILE A 289 1.36 8.11 -16.91
C ILE A 289 1.31 7.85 -15.40
N PRO A 290 1.67 8.83 -14.57
CA PRO A 290 1.56 8.69 -13.11
C PRO A 290 0.09 8.68 -12.67
N ARG A 291 -0.16 8.11 -11.48
CA ARG A 291 -1.51 7.94 -10.93
C ARG A 291 -2.29 9.27 -10.73
N ASN A 292 -1.60 10.37 -10.54
CA ASN A 292 -2.21 11.70 -10.39
C ASN A 292 -2.52 12.39 -11.73
N SER A 293 -2.25 11.76 -12.88
CA SER A 293 -2.64 12.27 -14.19
C SER A 293 -4.15 12.26 -14.34
N PRO A 294 -4.75 13.28 -14.99
CA PRO A 294 -6.19 13.28 -15.31
C PRO A 294 -6.60 12.11 -16.23
N ASP A 295 -5.67 11.60 -17.03
CA ASP A 295 -5.92 10.50 -17.96
C ASP A 295 -5.73 9.12 -17.31
N TYR A 296 -5.40 9.04 -16.02
CA TYR A 296 -5.15 7.78 -15.34
C TYR A 296 -6.36 6.83 -15.38
N PHE A 297 -7.55 7.32 -15.02
CA PHE A 297 -8.76 6.49 -15.02
C PHE A 297 -9.23 6.09 -16.42
N PRO A 298 -9.24 6.99 -17.43
CA PRO A 298 -9.48 6.59 -18.81
C PRO A 298 -8.50 5.50 -19.30
N LEU A 299 -7.21 5.64 -19.00
CA LEU A 299 -6.21 4.65 -19.36
C LEU A 299 -6.43 3.31 -18.63
N LEU A 300 -6.81 3.34 -17.35
CA LEU A 300 -7.12 2.14 -16.55
C LEU A 300 -8.29 1.36 -17.18
N VAL A 301 -9.37 2.05 -17.59
CA VAL A 301 -10.50 1.43 -18.28
C VAL A 301 -10.07 0.87 -19.63
N GLY A 302 -9.30 1.62 -20.41
CA GLY A 302 -8.75 1.15 -21.67
C GLY A 302 -7.89 -0.11 -21.52
N ASN A 303 -7.03 -0.13 -20.50
CA ASN A 303 -6.20 -1.30 -20.18
C ASN A 303 -7.05 -2.51 -19.75
N TYR A 304 -8.13 -2.29 -18.99
CA TYR A 304 -9.06 -3.35 -18.62
C TYR A 304 -9.72 -4.00 -19.85
N VAL A 305 -10.19 -3.19 -20.80
CA VAL A 305 -10.78 -3.65 -22.07
C VAL A 305 -9.74 -4.39 -22.92
N LEU A 306 -8.50 -3.90 -22.95
CA LEU A 306 -7.42 -4.48 -23.76
C LEU A 306 -7.00 -5.86 -23.25
N GLY A 307 -6.66 -5.99 -21.99
CA GLY A 307 -6.09 -7.22 -21.41
C GLY A 307 -6.39 -7.46 -19.95
N GLY A 308 -6.70 -6.41 -19.16
CA GLY A 308 -6.92 -6.50 -17.72
C GLY A 308 -8.22 -7.20 -17.32
N GLY A 309 -9.18 -7.35 -18.22
CA GLY A 309 -10.46 -8.01 -17.99
C GLY A 309 -10.45 -9.54 -18.04
N GLY A 310 -9.26 -10.16 -18.09
CA GLY A 310 -9.12 -11.61 -18.18
C GLY A 310 -9.77 -12.16 -19.45
N PHE A 311 -10.53 -13.25 -19.36
CA PHE A 311 -11.10 -13.97 -20.51
C PHE A 311 -12.04 -13.16 -21.42
N VAL A 312 -12.57 -12.03 -20.93
CA VAL A 312 -13.44 -11.13 -21.71
C VAL A 312 -12.68 -9.97 -22.35
N SER A 313 -11.38 -9.93 -22.20
CA SER A 313 -10.54 -8.87 -22.77
C SER A 313 -10.24 -9.11 -24.26
N ARG A 314 -9.89 -8.04 -24.99
CA ARG A 314 -9.59 -8.13 -26.44
C ARG A 314 -8.35 -8.97 -26.77
N LEU A 315 -7.40 -9.10 -25.85
CA LEU A 315 -6.22 -9.93 -26.06
C LEU A 315 -6.49 -11.42 -25.83
N MET A 316 -7.59 -11.78 -25.20
CA MET A 316 -7.96 -13.18 -24.92
C MET A 316 -9.00 -13.72 -25.94
N ASN A 317 -9.67 -12.85 -26.66
CA ASN A 317 -10.59 -13.14 -27.77
C ASN A 317 -9.86 -12.92 -29.11
#